data_6831457e812585b79bd412884b85e471
#
_entry.id   6831457e812585b79bd412884b85e471
#
_cell.length_a   1.000
_cell.length_b   1.000
_cell.length_c   1.000
_cell.angle_alpha   90.00
_cell.angle_beta   90.00
_cell.angle_gamma   90.00
#
_symmetry.space_group_name_H-M   'P 1'
#
loop_
_entity.id
_entity.type
_entity.pdbx_description
1 polymer ?
#
loop_
_entity_poly.entity_id
_entity_poly.type
_entity_poly.pdbx_seq_one_letter_code
_entity_poly.pdbx_strand_id
1 'polypeptide(L)'
;MAINPRISEQYRYGSTLDRISNVKSIADDINETAISGRKLKKISDDPVATIRVLRNRTRITNLDQYRKSLDFGRGFLAKTEDALTSISESLIRAKELSIQQSNNIYDEPSRKAVAEELRQIINHVIILGNTTYSDKYVFGGFQTTQPPVSPDGHYLGDDGFIFVQIDEDSFRPININGRTVFDVPGGEEGKRPPLVNILENMYSSLFTWDRDKLHESMVDLDSAMNSVITATASLGARRVALEDVSERLDRGESQLHSDNNNLEGADMVKSALDLKRAENALNFTLQASSKMLTPSLLEFLK
;
A
#
# COMPACT_ATOMS: atom_id res chain seq x y z
N MET A 1 30.15 -67.04 38.21
CA MET A 1 30.64 -65.98 37.33
C MET A 1 30.59 -64.68 38.12
N ALA A 2 31.74 -64.15 38.58
CA ALA A 2 31.82 -62.93 39.37
C ALA A 2 31.69 -61.75 38.40
N ILE A 3 30.60 -61.00 38.51
CA ILE A 3 30.39 -59.76 37.74
C ILE A 3 31.42 -58.74 38.22
N ASN A 4 32.29 -58.28 37.30
CA ASN A 4 33.37 -57.36 37.63
C ASN A 4 32.78 -56.04 38.15
N PRO A 5 32.97 -55.64 39.44
CA PRO A 5 32.28 -54.49 40.03
C PRO A 5 32.57 -53.16 39.28
N ARG A 6 33.74 -53.00 38.65
CA ARG A 6 34.09 -51.84 37.85
C ARG A 6 33.21 -51.65 36.60
N ILE A 7 32.77 -52.74 35.95
CA ILE A 7 31.86 -52.68 34.78
C ILE A 7 30.48 -52.23 35.26
N SER A 8 30.01 -52.70 36.40
CA SER A 8 28.75 -52.31 37.01
C SER A 8 28.71 -50.83 37.41
N GLU A 9 29.78 -50.25 37.94
CA GLU A 9 29.87 -48.85 38.29
C GLU A 9 29.93 -47.93 37.06
N GLN A 10 30.71 -48.27 36.05
CA GLN A 10 30.82 -47.52 34.82
C GLN A 10 29.45 -47.50 34.04
N TYR A 11 28.74 -48.62 34.07
CA TYR A 11 27.40 -48.69 33.50
C TYR A 11 26.37 -47.82 34.27
N ARG A 12 26.42 -47.84 35.60
CA ARG A 12 25.56 -47.01 36.47
C ARG A 12 25.85 -45.54 36.27
N TYR A 13 27.13 -45.14 36.18
CA TYR A 13 27.55 -43.76 35.92
C TYR A 13 27.05 -43.28 34.53
N GLY A 14 27.27 -44.07 33.47
CA GLY A 14 26.80 -43.79 32.14
C GLY A 14 25.27 -43.64 32.08
N SER A 15 24.52 -44.59 32.68
CA SER A 15 23.05 -44.52 32.69
C SER A 15 22.49 -43.31 33.46
N THR A 16 23.23 -42.83 34.47
CA THR A 16 22.86 -41.65 35.26
C THR A 16 23.11 -40.36 34.45
N LEU A 17 24.22 -40.27 33.74
CA LEU A 17 24.50 -39.16 32.84
C LEU A 17 23.47 -39.04 31.70
N ASP A 18 23.09 -40.20 31.10
CA ASP A 18 22.09 -40.24 30.06
C ASP A 18 20.72 -39.72 30.56
N ARG A 19 20.35 -40.09 31.81
CA ARG A 19 19.12 -39.60 32.44
C ARG A 19 19.16 -38.09 32.68
N ILE A 20 20.27 -37.56 33.19
CA ILE A 20 20.45 -36.14 33.40
C ILE A 20 20.36 -35.41 32.07
N SER A 21 21.07 -35.91 31.05
CA SER A 21 21.07 -35.31 29.69
C SER A 21 19.67 -35.26 29.09
N ASN A 22 18.90 -36.36 29.20
CA ASN A 22 17.53 -36.42 28.71
C ASN A 22 16.60 -35.47 29.45
N VAL A 23 16.65 -35.39 30.78
CA VAL A 23 15.82 -34.48 31.56
C VAL A 23 16.17 -33.00 31.27
N LYS A 24 17.48 -32.74 31.12
CA LYS A 24 17.96 -31.40 30.72
C LYS A 24 17.45 -31.01 29.33
N SER A 25 17.56 -31.91 28.36
CA SER A 25 17.05 -31.65 26.98
C SER A 25 15.56 -31.35 26.96
N ILE A 26 14.76 -32.06 27.76
CA ILE A 26 13.32 -31.83 27.91
C ILE A 26 13.07 -30.43 28.56
N ALA A 27 13.83 -30.12 29.60
CA ALA A 27 13.69 -28.80 30.25
C ALA A 27 14.07 -27.64 29.33
N ASP A 28 15.15 -27.80 28.56
CA ASP A 28 15.60 -26.82 27.56
C ASP A 28 14.53 -26.61 26.46
N ASP A 29 13.92 -27.68 25.98
CA ASP A 29 12.83 -27.66 24.97
C ASP A 29 11.59 -26.94 25.48
N ILE A 30 11.16 -27.20 26.73
CA ILE A 30 10.02 -26.52 27.35
C ILE A 30 10.34 -25.04 27.60
N ASN A 31 11.57 -24.74 28.03
CA ASN A 31 12.03 -23.38 28.25
C ASN A 31 12.00 -22.55 26.95
N GLU A 32 12.48 -23.15 25.84
CA GLU A 32 12.42 -22.52 24.52
C GLU A 32 10.96 -22.27 24.06
N THR A 33 10.05 -23.19 24.34
CA THR A 33 8.61 -23.04 24.08
C THR A 33 8.01 -21.89 24.90
N ALA A 34 8.37 -21.80 26.18
CA ALA A 34 7.90 -20.75 27.09
C ALA A 34 8.45 -19.36 26.69
N ILE A 35 9.69 -19.27 26.23
CA ILE A 35 10.32 -18.02 25.80
C ILE A 35 9.79 -17.58 24.45
N SER A 36 9.69 -18.50 23.45
CA SER A 36 9.27 -18.16 22.08
C SER A 36 7.76 -18.00 21.94
N GLY A 37 6.97 -18.59 22.86
CA GLY A 37 5.52 -18.67 22.74
C GLY A 37 5.04 -19.58 21.60
N ARG A 38 5.93 -20.42 21.04
CA ARG A 38 5.64 -21.28 19.89
C ARG A 38 5.82 -22.76 20.25
N LYS A 39 4.80 -23.55 19.90
CA LYS A 39 4.85 -25.02 20.03
C LYS A 39 5.52 -25.70 18.84
N LEU A 40 5.50 -25.07 17.65
CA LEU A 40 6.15 -25.56 16.43
C LEU A 40 7.54 -24.91 16.29
N LYS A 41 8.59 -25.68 16.51
CA LYS A 41 9.99 -25.22 16.41
C LYS A 41 10.67 -25.83 15.20
N LYS A 42 10.40 -27.11 14.93
CA LYS A 42 11.02 -27.89 13.87
C LYS A 42 9.94 -28.44 12.95
N ILE A 43 10.30 -28.64 11.69
CA ILE A 43 9.38 -29.25 10.69
C ILE A 43 8.91 -30.63 11.14
N SER A 44 9.73 -31.34 11.92
CA SER A 44 9.42 -32.67 12.48
C SER A 44 8.34 -32.67 13.55
N ASP A 45 8.06 -31.52 14.21
CA ASP A 45 7.08 -31.46 15.29
C ASP A 45 5.65 -31.64 14.78
N ASP A 46 5.29 -30.94 13.70
CA ASP A 46 4.08 -31.15 12.90
C ASP A 46 4.33 -30.69 11.46
N PRO A 47 4.65 -31.62 10.54
CA PRO A 47 4.92 -31.27 9.15
C PRO A 47 3.76 -30.58 8.44
N VAL A 48 2.52 -30.98 8.76
CA VAL A 48 1.30 -30.43 8.12
C VAL A 48 1.06 -29.00 8.59
N ALA A 49 1.11 -28.77 9.90
CA ALA A 49 0.97 -27.41 10.46
C ALA A 49 2.10 -26.50 9.98
N THR A 50 3.35 -26.98 9.96
CA THR A 50 4.50 -26.19 9.48
C THR A 50 4.35 -25.75 8.03
N ILE A 51 3.90 -26.66 7.13
CA ILE A 51 3.66 -26.29 5.73
C ILE A 51 2.55 -25.24 5.63
N ARG A 52 1.49 -25.33 6.42
CA ARG A 52 0.43 -24.32 6.45
C ARG A 52 0.95 -22.97 6.93
N VAL A 53 1.71 -22.94 8.01
CA VAL A 53 2.33 -21.71 8.55
C VAL A 53 3.26 -21.06 7.51
N LEU A 54 4.11 -21.84 6.84
CA LEU A 54 4.99 -21.31 5.79
C LEU A 54 4.18 -20.72 4.62
N ARG A 55 3.14 -21.42 4.18
CA ARG A 55 2.23 -20.89 3.14
C ARG A 55 1.55 -19.60 3.56
N ASN A 56 1.06 -19.53 4.79
CA ASN A 56 0.44 -18.32 5.32
C ASN A 56 1.44 -17.17 5.41
N ARG A 57 2.68 -17.41 5.84
CA ARG A 57 3.74 -16.40 5.88
C ARG A 57 4.08 -15.86 4.47
N THR A 58 4.17 -16.74 3.48
CA THR A 58 4.34 -16.32 2.07
C THR A 58 3.16 -15.45 1.63
N ARG A 59 1.94 -15.84 1.97
CA ARG A 59 0.75 -15.06 1.66
C ARG A 59 0.76 -13.69 2.34
N ILE A 60 1.14 -13.59 3.60
CA ILE A 60 1.29 -12.30 4.32
C ILE A 60 2.32 -11.41 3.62
N THR A 61 3.46 -11.96 3.19
CA THR A 61 4.46 -11.20 2.42
C THR A 61 3.90 -10.68 1.10
N ASN A 62 3.08 -11.47 0.40
CA ASN A 62 2.43 -11.02 -0.83
C ASN A 62 1.40 -9.92 -0.55
N LEU A 63 0.59 -10.06 0.52
CA LEU A 63 -0.36 -9.01 0.93
C LEU A 63 0.35 -7.69 1.25
N ASP A 64 1.51 -7.73 1.92
CA ASP A 64 2.33 -6.54 2.19
C ASP A 64 2.82 -5.88 0.89
N GLN A 65 3.20 -6.68 -0.12
CA GLN A 65 3.57 -6.17 -1.44
C GLN A 65 2.38 -5.52 -2.15
N TYR A 66 1.19 -6.13 -2.10
CA TYR A 66 -0.03 -5.54 -2.69
C TYR A 66 -0.43 -4.26 -1.97
N ARG A 67 -0.26 -4.19 -0.65
CA ARG A 67 -0.48 -2.96 0.14
C ARG A 67 0.41 -1.83 -0.33
N LYS A 68 1.72 -2.06 -0.51
CA LYS A 68 2.64 -1.04 -1.04
C LYS A 68 2.24 -0.54 -2.43
N SER A 69 1.81 -1.45 -3.31
CA SER A 69 1.30 -1.09 -4.64
C SER A 69 0.01 -0.26 -4.55
N LEU A 70 -0.87 -0.59 -3.62
CA LEU A 70 -2.12 0.09 -3.37
C LEU A 70 -1.90 1.49 -2.78
N ASP A 71 -0.95 1.65 -1.84
CA ASP A 71 -0.58 2.94 -1.26
C ASP A 71 -0.01 3.89 -2.31
N PHE A 72 0.83 3.38 -3.23
CA PHE A 72 1.28 4.14 -4.38
C PHE A 72 0.09 4.58 -5.24
N GLY A 73 -0.85 3.67 -5.55
CA GLY A 73 -2.04 3.97 -6.35
C GLY A 73 -2.94 5.03 -5.69
N ARG A 74 -3.13 4.94 -4.38
CA ARG A 74 -3.90 5.95 -3.61
C ARG A 74 -3.26 7.32 -3.67
N GLY A 75 -1.94 7.41 -3.47
CA GLY A 75 -1.22 8.68 -3.56
C GLY A 75 -1.29 9.28 -4.97
N PHE A 76 -1.21 8.45 -6.01
CA PHE A 76 -1.36 8.86 -7.39
C PHE A 76 -2.76 9.42 -7.68
N LEU A 77 -3.82 8.71 -7.24
CA LEU A 77 -5.20 9.17 -7.40
C LEU A 77 -5.47 10.46 -6.61
N ALA A 78 -4.99 10.57 -5.37
CA ALA A 78 -5.16 11.76 -4.54
C ALA A 78 -4.52 12.99 -5.21
N LYS A 79 -3.27 12.85 -5.74
CA LYS A 79 -2.60 13.93 -6.44
C LYS A 79 -3.34 14.35 -7.73
N THR A 80 -3.92 13.37 -8.43
CA THR A 80 -4.75 13.63 -9.62
C THR A 80 -6.05 14.36 -9.25
N GLU A 81 -6.68 13.97 -8.12
CA GLU A 81 -7.89 14.62 -7.59
C GLU A 81 -7.64 16.08 -7.22
N ASP A 82 -6.52 16.35 -6.53
CA ASP A 82 -6.12 17.72 -6.18
C ASP A 82 -5.94 18.59 -7.44
N ALA A 83 -5.27 18.04 -8.46
CA ALA A 83 -5.07 18.75 -9.72
C ALA A 83 -6.40 19.02 -10.46
N LEU A 84 -7.29 18.04 -10.54
CA LEU A 84 -8.62 18.21 -11.17
C LEU A 84 -9.49 19.23 -10.43
N THR A 85 -9.45 19.22 -9.10
CA THR A 85 -10.16 20.20 -8.27
C THR A 85 -9.67 21.61 -8.56
N SER A 86 -8.35 21.82 -8.58
CA SER A 86 -7.74 23.11 -8.89
C SER A 86 -8.01 23.55 -10.33
N ILE A 87 -8.04 22.61 -11.30
CA ILE A 87 -8.47 22.91 -12.67
C ILE A 87 -9.93 23.37 -12.68
N SER A 88 -10.82 22.64 -12.01
CA SER A 88 -12.25 23.00 -11.92
C SER A 88 -12.47 24.40 -11.34
N GLU A 89 -11.77 24.75 -10.26
CA GLU A 89 -11.81 26.10 -9.66
C GLU A 89 -11.31 27.18 -10.63
N SER A 90 -10.25 26.88 -11.37
CA SER A 90 -9.70 27.78 -12.39
C SER A 90 -10.68 28.00 -13.54
N LEU A 91 -11.40 26.97 -13.99
CA LEU A 91 -12.42 27.10 -15.03
C LEU A 91 -13.66 27.86 -14.54
N ILE A 92 -14.08 27.65 -13.30
CA ILE A 92 -15.15 28.43 -12.68
C ILE A 92 -14.77 29.92 -12.66
N ARG A 93 -13.55 30.23 -12.25
CA ARG A 93 -13.06 31.62 -12.23
C ARG A 93 -13.00 32.25 -13.62
N ALA A 94 -12.53 31.50 -14.62
CA ALA A 94 -12.53 31.95 -16.01
C ALA A 94 -13.95 32.26 -16.51
N LYS A 95 -14.94 31.41 -16.16
CA LYS A 95 -16.34 31.62 -16.48
C LYS A 95 -16.90 32.90 -15.83
N GLU A 96 -16.65 33.07 -14.53
CA GLU A 96 -17.09 34.28 -13.79
C GLU A 96 -16.56 35.57 -14.42
N LEU A 97 -15.26 35.58 -14.74
CA LEU A 97 -14.62 36.73 -15.39
C LEU A 97 -15.25 37.04 -16.75
N SER A 98 -15.58 36.01 -17.53
CA SER A 98 -16.18 36.16 -18.84
C SER A 98 -17.62 36.67 -18.76
N ILE A 99 -18.43 36.14 -17.83
CA ILE A 99 -19.79 36.64 -17.56
C ILE A 99 -19.75 38.08 -17.12
N GLN A 100 -18.83 38.46 -16.23
CA GLN A 100 -18.66 39.84 -15.75
C GLN A 100 -18.40 40.81 -16.93
N GLN A 101 -17.55 40.40 -17.89
CA GLN A 101 -17.20 41.24 -19.02
C GLN A 101 -18.24 41.23 -20.16
N SER A 102 -19.09 40.22 -20.25
CA SER A 102 -20.14 40.20 -21.29
C SER A 102 -21.21 41.28 -21.09
N ASN A 103 -21.33 41.84 -19.88
CA ASN A 103 -22.18 42.98 -19.59
C ASN A 103 -21.50 44.29 -20.08
N ASN A 104 -22.18 45.05 -20.90
CA ASN A 104 -21.70 46.23 -21.68
C ASN A 104 -21.25 47.47 -20.85
N ILE A 105 -20.94 47.32 -19.58
CA ILE A 105 -20.68 48.39 -18.61
C ILE A 105 -19.18 48.68 -18.47
N TYR A 106 -18.31 47.76 -18.93
CA TYR A 106 -16.87 47.86 -18.67
C TYR A 106 -16.10 48.52 -19.81
N ASP A 107 -15.19 49.39 -19.46
CA ASP A 107 -14.28 50.11 -20.38
C ASP A 107 -13.14 49.18 -20.90
N GLU A 108 -12.44 49.63 -21.94
CA GLU A 108 -11.32 48.88 -22.52
C GLU A 108 -10.21 48.55 -21.55
N PRO A 109 -9.74 49.42 -20.63
CA PRO A 109 -8.75 49.07 -19.62
C PRO A 109 -9.18 47.95 -18.68
N SER A 110 -10.43 47.92 -18.27
CA SER A 110 -11.00 46.90 -17.41
C SER A 110 -11.03 45.52 -18.11
N ARG A 111 -11.44 45.47 -19.39
CA ARG A 111 -11.41 44.24 -20.19
C ARG A 111 -9.99 43.71 -20.38
N LYS A 112 -9.00 44.56 -20.63
CA LYS A 112 -7.59 44.15 -20.74
C LYS A 112 -7.06 43.60 -19.42
N ALA A 113 -7.43 44.20 -18.29
CA ALA A 113 -7.03 43.68 -16.98
C ALA A 113 -7.60 42.26 -16.73
N VAL A 114 -8.86 42.03 -17.08
CA VAL A 114 -9.49 40.69 -16.96
C VAL A 114 -8.88 39.70 -17.95
N ALA A 115 -8.55 40.11 -19.16
CA ALA A 115 -7.83 39.28 -20.12
C ALA A 115 -6.47 38.83 -19.55
N GLU A 116 -5.73 39.70 -18.90
CA GLU A 116 -4.46 39.30 -18.25
C GLU A 116 -4.68 38.37 -17.06
N GLU A 117 -5.75 38.50 -16.30
CA GLU A 117 -6.12 37.52 -15.26
C GLU A 117 -6.42 36.16 -15.90
N LEU A 118 -7.16 36.12 -17.01
CA LEU A 118 -7.44 34.89 -17.75
C LEU A 118 -6.16 34.23 -18.28
N ARG A 119 -5.17 35.02 -18.71
CA ARG A 119 -3.86 34.50 -19.11
C ARG A 119 -3.10 33.82 -17.98
N GLN A 120 -3.21 34.34 -16.74
CA GLN A 120 -2.66 33.63 -15.57
C GLN A 120 -3.38 32.32 -15.30
N ILE A 121 -4.70 32.29 -15.50
CA ILE A 121 -5.49 31.02 -15.38
C ILE A 121 -5.03 30.01 -16.42
N ILE A 122 -4.79 30.40 -17.68
CA ILE A 122 -4.25 29.54 -18.73
C ILE A 122 -2.91 28.91 -18.29
N ASN A 123 -1.97 29.71 -17.85
CA ASN A 123 -0.67 29.25 -17.39
C ASN A 123 -0.82 28.29 -16.19
N HIS A 124 -1.74 28.60 -15.28
CA HIS A 124 -2.00 27.75 -14.12
C HIS A 124 -2.58 26.39 -14.53
N VAL A 125 -3.52 26.33 -15.45
CA VAL A 125 -4.10 25.08 -16.00
C VAL A 125 -3.03 24.23 -16.68
N ILE A 126 -2.10 24.83 -17.43
CA ILE A 126 -0.97 24.11 -18.03
C ILE A 126 -0.07 23.51 -16.95
N ILE A 127 0.24 24.24 -15.89
CA ILE A 127 1.03 23.75 -14.75
C ILE A 127 0.31 22.59 -14.06
N LEU A 128 -0.98 22.71 -13.81
CA LEU A 128 -1.80 21.65 -13.20
C LEU A 128 -1.88 20.41 -14.10
N GLY A 129 -1.98 20.59 -15.41
CA GLY A 129 -1.92 19.49 -16.39
C GLY A 129 -0.60 18.74 -16.37
N ASN A 130 0.48 19.41 -15.97
CA ASN A 130 1.82 18.82 -15.83
C ASN A 130 2.16 18.45 -14.37
N THR A 131 1.15 18.16 -13.55
CA THR A 131 1.35 17.70 -12.17
C THR A 131 2.01 16.32 -12.15
N THR A 132 2.95 16.14 -11.22
CA THR A 132 3.69 14.88 -11.04
C THR A 132 3.44 14.27 -9.66
N TYR A 133 3.54 12.94 -9.60
CA TYR A 133 3.59 12.14 -8.37
C TYR A 133 4.73 11.12 -8.49
N SER A 134 5.67 11.12 -7.55
CA SER A 134 6.88 10.27 -7.58
C SER A 134 7.58 10.33 -8.97
N ASP A 135 7.85 11.53 -9.45
CA ASP A 135 8.49 11.83 -10.74
C ASP A 135 7.75 11.33 -11.99
N LYS A 136 6.46 11.02 -11.85
CA LYS A 136 5.59 10.57 -12.94
C LYS A 136 4.45 11.55 -13.16
N TYR A 137 4.22 11.97 -14.39
CA TYR A 137 3.10 12.81 -14.76
C TYR A 137 1.77 12.05 -14.60
N VAL A 138 0.80 12.68 -13.90
CA VAL A 138 -0.46 12.00 -13.55
C VAL A 138 -1.44 11.91 -14.71
N PHE A 139 -1.32 12.80 -15.71
CA PHE A 139 -2.20 12.84 -16.88
C PHE A 139 -1.57 12.27 -18.16
N GLY A 140 -0.33 11.80 -18.12
CA GLY A 140 0.42 11.36 -19.30
C GLY A 140 0.05 9.99 -19.87
N GLY A 141 -0.83 9.22 -19.22
CA GLY A 141 -1.10 7.83 -19.60
C GLY A 141 0.12 6.95 -19.34
N PHE A 142 0.61 6.21 -20.32
CA PHE A 142 1.88 5.46 -20.24
C PHE A 142 3.10 6.37 -20.38
N GLN A 143 2.97 7.55 -21.01
CA GLN A 143 4.05 8.51 -21.18
C GLN A 143 4.23 9.36 -19.90
N THR A 144 4.68 8.70 -18.83
CA THR A 144 4.80 9.35 -17.52
C THR A 144 6.05 10.20 -17.32
N THR A 145 6.98 10.20 -18.27
CA THR A 145 8.28 10.88 -18.17
C THR A 145 8.35 12.21 -18.95
N GLN A 146 7.36 12.48 -19.80
CA GLN A 146 7.29 13.70 -20.59
C GLN A 146 6.07 14.51 -20.17
N PRO A 147 6.14 15.88 -20.21
CA PRO A 147 5.00 16.73 -19.91
C PRO A 147 3.82 16.42 -20.83
N PRO A 148 2.65 16.03 -20.27
CA PRO A 148 1.48 15.67 -21.08
C PRO A 148 0.79 16.88 -21.71
N VAL A 149 0.99 18.11 -21.20
CA VAL A 149 0.45 19.33 -21.77
C VAL A 149 1.60 20.22 -22.22
N SER A 150 1.65 20.55 -23.52
CA SER A 150 2.65 21.44 -24.08
C SER A 150 2.42 22.90 -23.62
N PRO A 151 3.44 23.79 -23.71
CA PRO A 151 3.25 25.21 -23.47
C PRO A 151 2.17 25.87 -24.34
N ASP A 152 1.93 25.31 -25.54
CA ASP A 152 0.90 25.76 -26.48
C ASP A 152 -0.48 25.10 -26.19
N GLY A 153 -0.61 24.39 -25.07
CA GLY A 153 -1.88 23.82 -24.61
C GLY A 153 -2.30 22.52 -25.26
N HIS A 154 -1.48 21.93 -26.16
CA HIS A 154 -1.81 20.65 -26.79
C HIS A 154 -1.54 19.48 -25.84
N TYR A 155 -2.46 18.53 -25.79
CA TYR A 155 -2.29 17.30 -25.06
C TYR A 155 -1.41 16.31 -25.86
N LEU A 156 -0.31 15.91 -25.26
CA LEU A 156 0.72 15.02 -25.86
C LEU A 156 0.73 13.61 -25.23
N GLY A 157 -0.07 13.38 -24.19
CA GLY A 157 -0.16 12.09 -23.53
C GLY A 157 -0.89 11.03 -24.36
N ASP A 158 -0.85 9.79 -23.91
CA ASP A 158 -1.56 8.67 -24.51
C ASP A 158 -2.81 8.26 -23.72
N ASP A 159 -3.56 7.28 -24.25
CA ASP A 159 -4.80 6.77 -23.65
C ASP A 159 -4.54 5.57 -22.71
N GLY A 160 -3.29 5.36 -22.29
CA GLY A 160 -2.87 4.21 -21.49
C GLY A 160 -3.37 4.25 -20.06
N PHE A 161 -3.66 3.05 -19.52
CA PHE A 161 -4.02 2.90 -18.11
C PHE A 161 -2.88 2.23 -17.33
N ILE A 162 -2.43 2.89 -16.27
CA ILE A 162 -1.43 2.36 -15.34
C ILE A 162 -2.17 1.47 -14.34
N PHE A 163 -1.74 0.21 -14.24
CA PHE A 163 -2.37 -0.76 -13.36
C PHE A 163 -1.46 -1.05 -12.15
N VAL A 164 -2.06 -1.18 -10.98
CA VAL A 164 -1.42 -1.73 -9.79
C VAL A 164 -1.98 -3.11 -9.51
N GLN A 165 -1.09 -4.03 -9.12
CA GLN A 165 -1.49 -5.35 -8.70
C GLN A 165 -2.03 -5.29 -7.28
N ILE A 166 -3.23 -5.84 -7.06
CA ILE A 166 -3.94 -5.83 -5.79
C ILE A 166 -4.24 -7.23 -5.24
N ASP A 167 -4.00 -8.26 -6.04
CA ASP A 167 -4.09 -9.67 -5.70
C ASP A 167 -3.30 -10.48 -6.74
N GLU A 168 -3.17 -11.80 -6.54
CA GLU A 168 -2.37 -12.71 -7.39
C GLU A 168 -2.67 -12.51 -8.89
N ASP A 169 -3.97 -12.43 -9.28
CA ASP A 169 -4.42 -12.26 -10.66
C ASP A 169 -5.30 -11.01 -10.85
N SER A 170 -5.27 -10.05 -9.93
CA SER A 170 -6.15 -8.88 -9.99
C SER A 170 -5.37 -7.58 -10.08
N PHE A 171 -5.72 -6.75 -11.07
CA PHE A 171 -5.12 -5.45 -11.35
C PHE A 171 -6.19 -4.36 -11.36
N ARG A 172 -5.83 -3.15 -10.89
CA ARG A 172 -6.72 -1.99 -10.92
C ARG A 172 -6.03 -0.78 -11.54
N PRO A 173 -6.73 -0.03 -12.42
CA PRO A 173 -6.19 1.21 -12.98
C PRO A 173 -6.16 2.32 -11.92
N ILE A 174 -5.04 3.05 -11.89
CA ILE A 174 -4.80 4.14 -10.92
C ILE A 174 -4.75 5.53 -11.56
N ASN A 175 -4.82 5.64 -12.88
CA ASN A 175 -4.83 6.91 -13.58
C ASN A 175 -6.17 7.11 -14.31
N ILE A 176 -6.43 8.34 -14.71
CA ILE A 176 -7.47 8.69 -15.69
C ILE A 176 -6.81 9.01 -17.03
N ASN A 177 -7.59 8.92 -18.10
CA ASN A 177 -7.12 9.37 -19.40
C ASN A 177 -7.13 10.91 -19.43
N GLY A 178 -5.94 11.52 -19.57
CA GLY A 178 -5.79 12.97 -19.63
C GLY A 178 -6.49 13.60 -20.84
N ARG A 179 -6.66 12.85 -21.93
CA ARG A 179 -7.42 13.29 -23.10
C ARG A 179 -8.87 13.67 -22.77
N THR A 180 -9.50 12.99 -21.82
CA THR A 180 -10.89 13.31 -21.42
C THR A 180 -11.01 14.67 -20.73
N VAL A 181 -9.90 15.18 -20.20
CA VAL A 181 -9.84 16.47 -19.49
C VAL A 181 -9.35 17.57 -20.41
N PHE A 182 -8.31 17.31 -21.19
CA PHE A 182 -7.60 18.34 -21.98
C PHE A 182 -8.06 18.42 -23.44
N ASP A 183 -8.63 17.34 -24.01
CA ASP A 183 -9.24 17.34 -25.34
C ASP A 183 -10.77 17.24 -25.19
N VAL A 184 -11.46 18.39 -25.10
CA VAL A 184 -12.90 18.45 -24.79
C VAL A 184 -13.74 18.00 -25.98
N PRO A 185 -14.82 17.20 -25.80
CA PRO A 185 -15.77 16.89 -26.88
C PRO A 185 -16.63 18.11 -27.21
N GLY A 186 -16.54 18.68 -28.43
CA GLY A 186 -17.45 19.78 -28.77
C GLY A 186 -17.04 20.68 -29.95
N GLY A 187 -15.95 20.45 -30.66
CA GLY A 187 -15.61 21.24 -31.85
C GLY A 187 -16.31 20.73 -33.12
N GLU A 188 -16.35 21.57 -34.18
CA GLU A 188 -16.88 21.22 -35.50
C GLU A 188 -16.29 19.89 -36.00
N GLU A 189 -17.13 18.99 -36.48
CA GLU A 189 -16.83 17.71 -37.17
C GLU A 189 -15.69 16.86 -36.51
N GLY A 190 -15.87 16.48 -35.22
CA GLY A 190 -15.05 15.42 -34.59
C GLY A 190 -13.63 15.86 -34.15
N LYS A 191 -13.28 17.12 -34.25
CA LYS A 191 -12.10 17.71 -33.62
C LYS A 191 -12.46 18.19 -32.23
N ARG A 192 -11.82 17.64 -31.23
CA ARG A 192 -11.94 18.09 -29.84
C ARG A 192 -11.02 19.30 -29.65
N PRO A 193 -11.53 20.50 -29.32
CA PRO A 193 -10.66 21.62 -29.05
C PRO A 193 -9.91 21.34 -27.73
N PRO A 194 -8.59 21.57 -27.67
CA PRO A 194 -7.86 21.51 -26.41
C PRO A 194 -8.45 22.50 -25.40
N LEU A 195 -8.54 22.11 -24.13
CA LEU A 195 -9.04 22.96 -23.05
C LEU A 195 -8.35 24.34 -23.02
N VAL A 196 -7.03 24.34 -23.24
CA VAL A 196 -6.25 25.57 -23.27
C VAL A 196 -6.65 26.47 -24.42
N ASN A 197 -6.95 25.92 -25.61
CA ASN A 197 -7.40 26.69 -26.77
C ASN A 197 -8.77 27.37 -26.51
N ILE A 198 -9.66 26.71 -25.74
CA ILE A 198 -10.92 27.33 -25.32
C ILE A 198 -10.64 28.58 -24.49
N LEU A 199 -9.74 28.49 -23.51
CA LEU A 199 -9.35 29.62 -22.68
C LEU A 199 -8.60 30.69 -23.47
N GLU A 200 -7.76 30.32 -24.45
CA GLU A 200 -7.10 31.26 -25.36
C GLU A 200 -8.08 32.01 -26.29
N ASN A 201 -9.10 31.31 -26.78
CA ASN A 201 -10.20 31.94 -27.53
C ASN A 201 -10.97 32.92 -26.67
N MET A 202 -11.22 32.61 -25.40
CA MET A 202 -11.82 33.56 -24.45
C MET A 202 -10.92 34.78 -24.22
N TYR A 203 -9.62 34.55 -24.02
CA TYR A 203 -8.62 35.62 -23.86
C TYR A 203 -8.63 36.54 -25.09
N SER A 204 -8.51 35.99 -26.29
CA SER A 204 -8.47 36.78 -27.54
C SER A 204 -9.77 37.54 -27.79
N SER A 205 -10.93 36.90 -27.48
CA SER A 205 -12.24 37.54 -27.61
C SER A 205 -12.44 38.73 -26.66
N LEU A 206 -11.93 38.64 -25.44
CA LEU A 206 -11.93 39.74 -24.48
C LEU A 206 -10.99 40.86 -24.93
N PHE A 207 -9.82 40.52 -25.51
CA PHE A 207 -8.86 41.47 -25.97
C PHE A 207 -9.33 42.26 -27.22
N THR A 208 -9.94 41.54 -28.20
CA THR A 208 -10.47 42.11 -29.44
C THR A 208 -11.92 42.60 -29.31
N TRP A 209 -12.61 42.31 -28.21
CA TRP A 209 -14.00 42.62 -27.95
C TRP A 209 -14.96 41.94 -28.95
N ASP A 210 -14.70 40.68 -29.28
CA ASP A 210 -15.58 39.83 -30.09
C ASP A 210 -16.55 39.05 -29.18
N ARG A 211 -17.78 39.61 -29.06
CA ARG A 211 -18.79 39.04 -28.12
C ARG A 211 -19.33 37.71 -28.57
N ASP A 212 -19.45 37.49 -29.87
CA ASP A 212 -20.00 36.28 -30.41
C ASP A 212 -19.04 35.08 -30.15
N LYS A 213 -17.75 35.30 -30.41
CA LYS A 213 -16.71 34.31 -30.06
C LYS A 213 -16.56 34.08 -28.57
N LEU A 214 -16.73 35.15 -27.75
CA LEU A 214 -16.72 34.99 -26.30
C LEU A 214 -17.86 34.10 -25.83
N HIS A 215 -19.07 34.31 -26.40
CA HIS A 215 -20.24 33.44 -26.07
C HIS A 215 -20.03 32.00 -26.49
N GLU A 216 -19.53 31.75 -27.71
CA GLU A 216 -19.17 30.44 -28.21
C GLU A 216 -18.14 29.72 -27.29
N SER A 217 -17.07 30.41 -26.95
CA SER A 217 -16.04 29.87 -26.03
C SER A 217 -16.58 29.61 -24.63
N MET A 218 -17.59 30.34 -24.15
CA MET A 218 -18.26 30.03 -22.88
C MET A 218 -19.07 28.72 -22.95
N VAL A 219 -19.71 28.41 -24.07
CA VAL A 219 -20.41 27.13 -24.29
C VAL A 219 -19.42 25.98 -24.31
N ASP A 220 -18.28 26.17 -25.00
CA ASP A 220 -17.20 25.16 -25.02
C ASP A 220 -16.59 24.96 -23.62
N LEU A 221 -16.44 26.05 -22.84
CA LEU A 221 -15.98 25.97 -21.44
C LEU A 221 -16.94 25.16 -20.57
N ASP A 222 -18.26 25.30 -20.75
CA ASP A 222 -19.25 24.49 -20.03
C ASP A 222 -19.09 22.99 -20.35
N SER A 223 -18.82 22.67 -21.60
CA SER A 223 -18.52 21.29 -22.03
C SER A 223 -17.22 20.78 -21.38
N ALA A 224 -16.19 21.61 -21.30
CA ALA A 224 -14.95 21.31 -20.63
C ALA A 224 -15.13 21.06 -19.12
N MET A 225 -15.89 21.93 -18.45
CA MET A 225 -16.23 21.75 -17.02
C MET A 225 -16.97 20.44 -16.76
N ASN A 226 -17.93 20.08 -17.61
CA ASN A 226 -18.63 18.79 -17.52
C ASN A 226 -17.68 17.60 -17.69
N SER A 227 -16.68 17.71 -18.56
CA SER A 227 -15.65 16.68 -18.76
C SER A 227 -14.78 16.51 -17.52
N VAL A 228 -14.35 17.63 -16.89
CA VAL A 228 -13.59 17.63 -15.62
C VAL A 228 -14.43 17.01 -14.50
N ILE A 229 -15.70 17.36 -14.36
CA ILE A 229 -16.61 16.80 -13.35
C ILE A 229 -16.75 15.27 -13.56
N THR A 230 -16.92 14.81 -14.79
CA THR A 230 -17.02 13.39 -15.12
C THR A 230 -15.72 12.65 -14.80
N ALA A 231 -14.57 13.24 -15.11
CA ALA A 231 -13.26 12.69 -14.79
C ALA A 231 -13.08 12.58 -13.27
N THR A 232 -13.45 13.62 -12.52
CA THR A 232 -13.37 13.64 -11.04
C THR A 232 -14.29 12.57 -10.44
N ALA A 233 -15.52 12.41 -10.95
CA ALA A 233 -16.43 11.36 -10.47
C ALA A 233 -15.89 9.95 -10.75
N SER A 234 -15.29 9.72 -11.94
CA SER A 234 -14.65 8.45 -12.28
C SER A 234 -13.46 8.14 -11.36
N LEU A 235 -12.68 9.17 -11.03
CA LEU A 235 -11.54 9.06 -10.12
C LEU A 235 -12.00 8.76 -8.69
N GLY A 236 -13.05 9.41 -8.21
CA GLY A 236 -13.67 9.13 -6.92
C GLY A 236 -14.14 7.67 -6.80
N ALA A 237 -14.77 7.14 -7.84
CA ALA A 237 -15.18 5.73 -7.88
C ALA A 237 -13.97 4.77 -7.80
N ARG A 238 -12.85 5.09 -8.48
CA ARG A 238 -11.59 4.31 -8.38
C ARG A 238 -10.98 4.37 -7.00
N ARG A 239 -11.00 5.54 -6.36
CA ARG A 239 -10.52 5.71 -4.98
C ARG A 239 -11.30 4.84 -4.00
N VAL A 240 -12.63 4.84 -4.07
CA VAL A 240 -13.48 3.97 -3.24
C VAL A 240 -13.16 2.50 -3.49
N ALA A 241 -13.00 2.10 -4.75
CA ALA A 241 -12.66 0.72 -5.08
C ALA A 241 -11.27 0.29 -4.53
N LEU A 242 -10.28 1.19 -4.47
CA LEU A 242 -8.99 0.90 -3.82
C LEU A 242 -9.10 0.84 -2.29
N GLU A 243 -9.99 1.65 -1.70
CA GLU A 243 -10.27 1.60 -0.26
C GLU A 243 -10.85 0.24 0.16
N ASP A 244 -11.88 -0.23 -0.56
CA ASP A 244 -12.47 -1.55 -0.34
C ASP A 244 -11.44 -2.68 -0.44
N VAL A 245 -10.48 -2.56 -1.38
CA VAL A 245 -9.37 -3.51 -1.51
C VAL A 245 -8.47 -3.46 -0.29
N SER A 246 -8.11 -2.26 0.19
CA SER A 246 -7.28 -2.10 1.38
C SER A 246 -7.88 -2.79 2.60
N GLU A 247 -9.16 -2.54 2.88
CA GLU A 247 -9.85 -3.18 3.99
C GLU A 247 -9.90 -4.72 3.85
N ARG A 248 -10.00 -5.22 2.62
CA ARG A 248 -9.97 -6.66 2.36
C ARG A 248 -8.58 -7.25 2.61
N LEU A 249 -7.51 -6.56 2.22
CA LEU A 249 -6.14 -6.98 2.49
C LEU A 249 -5.86 -7.02 4.00
N ASP A 250 -6.29 -5.99 4.74
CA ASP A 250 -6.11 -5.89 6.20
C ASP A 250 -6.85 -7.01 6.94
N ARG A 251 -8.08 -7.30 6.53
CA ARG A 251 -8.84 -8.43 7.08
C ARG A 251 -8.19 -9.77 6.75
N GLY A 252 -7.70 -9.94 5.52
CA GLY A 252 -7.00 -11.15 5.08
C GLY A 252 -5.71 -11.38 5.87
N GLU A 253 -4.91 -10.34 6.09
CA GLU A 253 -3.69 -10.41 6.89
C GLU A 253 -3.98 -10.77 8.34
N SER A 254 -4.96 -10.10 8.96
CA SER A 254 -5.39 -10.38 10.33
C SER A 254 -5.85 -11.83 10.51
N GLN A 255 -6.59 -12.37 9.54
CA GLN A 255 -7.02 -13.77 9.55
C GLN A 255 -5.83 -14.72 9.45
N LEU A 256 -4.87 -14.45 8.56
CA LEU A 256 -3.68 -15.30 8.42
C LEU A 256 -2.80 -15.27 9.68
N HIS A 257 -2.68 -14.13 10.35
CA HIS A 257 -1.99 -14.03 11.63
C HIS A 257 -2.71 -14.83 12.72
N SER A 258 -4.04 -14.75 12.79
CA SER A 258 -4.84 -15.54 13.72
C SER A 258 -4.67 -17.05 13.46
N ASP A 259 -4.73 -17.45 12.21
CA ASP A 259 -4.54 -18.87 11.81
C ASP A 259 -3.13 -19.37 12.18
N ASN A 260 -2.10 -18.55 11.95
CA ASN A 260 -0.74 -18.90 12.36
C ASN A 260 -0.61 -19.00 13.88
N ASN A 261 -1.19 -18.08 14.64
CA ASN A 261 -1.20 -18.16 16.11
C ASN A 261 -1.89 -19.43 16.61
N ASN A 262 -2.98 -19.86 15.99
CA ASN A 262 -3.67 -21.10 16.34
C ASN A 262 -2.82 -22.35 16.02
N LEU A 263 -2.06 -22.31 14.91
CA LEU A 263 -1.23 -23.42 14.49
C LEU A 263 0.09 -23.52 15.28
N GLU A 264 0.81 -22.41 15.46
CA GLU A 264 2.15 -22.41 16.06
C GLU A 264 2.18 -21.88 17.51
N GLY A 265 1.14 -21.19 17.97
CA GLY A 265 1.09 -20.61 19.30
C GLY A 265 1.04 -21.65 20.42
N ALA A 266 1.84 -21.44 21.46
CA ALA A 266 1.79 -22.20 22.69
C ALA A 266 0.85 -21.55 23.70
N ASP A 267 0.16 -22.38 24.49
CA ASP A 267 -0.56 -21.90 25.68
C ASP A 267 0.47 -21.46 26.72
N MET A 268 0.57 -20.17 26.96
CA MET A 268 1.55 -19.58 27.87
C MET A 268 1.37 -20.05 29.31
N VAL A 269 0.13 -20.25 29.76
CA VAL A 269 -0.15 -20.73 31.13
C VAL A 269 0.32 -22.17 31.28
N LYS A 270 -0.03 -23.01 30.31
CA LYS A 270 0.44 -24.39 30.28
C LYS A 270 1.98 -24.47 30.18
N SER A 271 2.57 -23.68 29.29
CA SER A 271 4.03 -23.64 29.10
C SER A 271 4.77 -23.22 30.38
N ALA A 272 4.27 -22.24 31.14
CA ALA A 272 4.84 -21.82 32.42
C ALA A 272 4.73 -22.90 33.49
N LEU A 273 3.61 -23.63 33.55
CA LEU A 273 3.44 -24.75 34.46
C LEU A 273 4.37 -25.92 34.10
N ASP A 274 4.48 -26.25 32.82
CA ASP A 274 5.35 -27.31 32.33
C ASP A 274 6.83 -26.96 32.55
N LEU A 275 7.23 -25.70 32.37
CA LEU A 275 8.58 -25.21 32.69
C LEU A 275 8.88 -25.42 34.19
N LYS A 276 7.97 -25.02 35.06
CA LYS A 276 8.17 -25.21 36.51
C LYS A 276 8.29 -26.69 36.90
N ARG A 277 7.53 -27.56 36.26
CA ARG A 277 7.63 -29.02 36.45
C ARG A 277 8.97 -29.55 35.95
N ALA A 278 9.42 -29.09 34.78
CA ALA A 278 10.70 -29.51 34.21
C ALA A 278 11.89 -29.05 35.04
N GLU A 279 11.89 -27.82 35.55
CA GLU A 279 12.91 -27.32 36.50
C GLU A 279 12.95 -28.17 37.76
N ASN A 280 11.79 -28.47 38.35
CA ASN A 280 11.73 -29.33 39.54
C ASN A 280 12.26 -30.74 39.23
N ALA A 281 11.87 -31.33 38.11
CA ALA A 281 12.33 -32.65 37.70
C ALA A 281 13.86 -32.68 37.49
N LEU A 282 14.43 -31.64 36.88
CA LEU A 282 15.86 -31.50 36.70
C LEU A 282 16.58 -31.40 38.05
N ASN A 283 16.09 -30.57 38.97
CA ASN A 283 16.65 -30.42 40.32
C ASN A 283 16.58 -31.74 41.11
N PHE A 284 15.46 -32.47 41.08
CA PHE A 284 15.35 -33.79 41.71
C PHE A 284 16.28 -34.84 41.09
N THR A 285 16.45 -34.82 39.75
CA THR A 285 17.34 -35.72 39.06
C THR A 285 18.81 -35.45 39.44
N LEU A 286 19.21 -34.20 39.52
CA LEU A 286 20.55 -33.80 39.96
C LEU A 286 20.81 -34.21 41.43
N GLN A 287 19.85 -33.96 42.34
CA GLN A 287 19.97 -34.35 43.75
C GLN A 287 20.02 -35.89 43.94
N ALA A 288 19.19 -36.63 43.21
CA ALA A 288 19.19 -38.09 43.25
C ALA A 288 20.51 -38.67 42.71
N SER A 289 21.02 -38.08 41.59
CA SER A 289 22.28 -38.49 40.98
C SER A 289 23.47 -38.21 41.90
N SER A 290 23.51 -37.10 42.63
CA SER A 290 24.55 -36.79 43.56
C SER A 290 24.60 -37.77 44.72
N LYS A 291 23.43 -38.22 45.22
CA LYS A 291 23.33 -39.26 46.28
C LYS A 291 23.76 -40.65 45.81
N MET A 292 23.55 -40.98 44.52
CA MET A 292 23.95 -42.25 43.93
C MET A 292 25.46 -42.33 43.64
N LEU A 293 26.11 -41.20 43.44
CA LEU A 293 27.52 -41.11 43.11
C LEU A 293 28.44 -40.99 44.36
N THR A 294 27.89 -40.68 45.54
CA THR A 294 28.66 -40.44 46.79
C THR A 294 28.95 -41.69 47.67
N PRO A 295 28.43 -42.91 47.49
CA PRO A 295 28.65 -43.98 48.43
C PRO A 295 30.00 -44.74 48.31
N SER A 296 30.73 -44.55 47.20
CA SER A 296 31.88 -45.47 46.94
C SER A 296 33.19 -45.17 47.69
N LEU A 297 33.35 -43.98 48.25
CA LEU A 297 34.58 -43.64 48.96
C LEU A 297 34.61 -44.11 50.42
N LEU A 298 33.45 -44.27 51.06
CA LEU A 298 33.40 -44.75 52.46
C LEU A 298 33.38 -46.29 52.57
N GLU A 299 32.97 -47.01 51.50
CA GLU A 299 33.01 -48.46 51.49
C GLU A 299 34.41 -49.05 51.12
N PHE A 300 35.27 -48.20 50.52
CA PHE A 300 36.66 -48.57 50.17
C PHE A 300 37.63 -48.43 51.33
N LEU A 301 37.25 -47.78 52.43
CA LEU A 301 38.06 -47.56 53.62
C LEU A 301 37.65 -48.48 54.80
N LYS A 302 36.79 -49.47 54.57
CA LYS A 302 36.55 -50.59 55.48
C LYS A 302 37.08 -51.89 54.85
#